data_7320354f9cdf5edb16a030924754af3a
#
_entry.id   7320354f9cdf5edb16a030924754af3a
#
_cell.length_a   1.000
_cell.length_b   1.000
_cell.length_c   1.000
_cell.angle_alpha   90.00
_cell.angle_beta   90.00
_cell.angle_gamma   90.00
#
_symmetry.space_group_name_H-M   'P 1'
#
loop_
_entity.id
_entity.type
_entity.pdbx_description
1 polymer ?
#
loop_
_entity_poly.entity_id
_entity_poly.type
_entity_poly.pdbx_seq_one_letter_code
_entity_poly.pdbx_strand_id
1 'polypeptide(L)'
;MRATSRNFRLAVISLTSKIKKDMKNRIDIRHLIGLAFLSLLPLNSRGQVSLTLDEVIRLSQDSAITAFQSQYEYQSRQASYEAFEAMRKPQLSLKVVPNYSRIVSDPTRDYVYLRNFDIFSTSAQLRLTQKVLPFGGEAYVGSQAIWSEFFREEASGHPRQFVASPLLVGYSHSLLGYNPFRWEKKVEDQRLKAARCQHEYDLRLLAEEAATRYFSLACRQRVLQMRLEELLLNDTLLAIAREKATIAIVTLAELHSIEVQQQNAANLLEVARQDELKARTELASLLRLKQLPADLSLLTIPDIPPSVSYTTEEVVRLALSNSPAYQHQLAELTEARHQEYKARKERGMNVGIDVNLGMQQVSNTFGSAFKNQQLYALGSVQFSIPLMDHGAARKRHEKATAWTDRQELASQEVERLLAEDAAVTLQKLQSSRNRLTSTQKTIQLAEETYNETAVNYANGLCDINTFTLAESRWATAYTNYLAALEEFWVSHYHLQTLINYE
;
A
#
# COMPACT_ATOMS: atom_id res chain seq x y z
N MET A 1 -4.54 -50.18 29.10
CA MET A 1 -4.86 -49.17 28.01
C MET A 1 -5.34 -47.80 28.51
N ARG A 2 -5.34 -47.45 29.80
CA ARG A 2 -5.75 -46.12 30.31
C ARG A 2 -4.59 -45.18 30.69
N ALA A 3 -3.36 -45.67 30.72
CA ALA A 3 -2.18 -44.89 31.17
C ALA A 3 -1.46 -44.12 30.01
N THR A 4 -1.54 -44.60 28.78
CA THR A 4 -0.84 -43.98 27.62
C THR A 4 -1.55 -42.77 27.02
N SER A 5 -2.89 -42.67 27.19
CA SER A 5 -3.68 -41.53 26.70
C SER A 5 -3.48 -40.23 27.55
N ARG A 6 -3.11 -40.38 28.80
CA ARG A 6 -2.94 -39.26 29.75
C ARG A 6 -1.61 -38.52 29.50
N ASN A 7 -0.55 -39.25 29.14
CA ASN A 7 0.77 -38.69 28.88
C ASN A 7 0.84 -37.96 27.52
N PHE A 8 0.06 -38.38 26.52
CA PHE A 8 0.01 -37.72 25.24
C PHE A 8 -0.74 -36.35 25.30
N ARG A 9 -1.83 -36.29 26.10
CA ARG A 9 -2.53 -35.01 26.33
C ARG A 9 -1.70 -33.99 27.10
N LEU A 10 -0.90 -34.41 28.04
CA LEU A 10 -0.01 -33.53 28.80
C LEU A 10 1.16 -33.02 27.97
N ALA A 11 1.68 -33.82 27.05
CA ALA A 11 2.74 -33.37 26.12
C ALA A 11 2.23 -32.35 25.10
N VAL A 12 1.01 -32.50 24.55
CA VAL A 12 0.40 -31.55 23.63
C VAL A 12 0.06 -30.21 24.30
N ILE A 13 -0.43 -30.26 25.55
CA ILE A 13 -0.74 -29.05 26.35
C ILE A 13 0.54 -28.30 26.73
N SER A 14 1.65 -29.01 27.01
CA SER A 14 2.93 -28.37 27.31
C SER A 14 3.58 -27.71 26.07
N LEU A 15 3.42 -28.30 24.89
CA LEU A 15 3.92 -27.73 23.63
C LEU A 15 3.13 -26.47 23.23
N THR A 16 1.80 -26.50 23.37
CA THR A 16 0.95 -25.35 23.03
C THR A 16 1.13 -24.18 24.02
N SER A 17 1.44 -24.47 25.29
CA SER A 17 1.75 -23.43 26.29
C SER A 17 3.10 -22.78 26.06
N LYS A 18 4.10 -23.54 25.57
CA LYS A 18 5.45 -23.03 25.24
C LYS A 18 5.43 -22.15 23.99
N ILE A 19 4.69 -22.55 22.96
CA ILE A 19 4.50 -21.75 21.73
C ILE A 19 3.74 -20.44 22.03
N LYS A 20 2.73 -20.48 22.91
CA LYS A 20 1.97 -19.29 23.31
C LYS A 20 2.78 -18.32 24.18
N LYS A 21 3.77 -18.81 24.93
CA LYS A 21 4.67 -18.00 25.76
C LYS A 21 5.76 -17.32 24.93
N ASP A 22 6.27 -17.99 23.88
CA ASP A 22 7.25 -17.42 22.95
C ASP A 22 6.64 -16.37 22.00
N MET A 23 5.36 -16.52 21.61
CA MET A 23 4.63 -15.50 20.85
C MET A 23 4.32 -14.24 21.67
N LYS A 24 4.05 -14.39 22.98
CA LYS A 24 3.73 -13.24 23.83
C LYS A 24 4.94 -12.36 24.15
N ASN A 25 6.13 -12.94 24.21
CA ASN A 25 7.37 -12.20 24.46
C ASN A 25 7.94 -11.44 23.24
N ARG A 26 7.43 -11.68 22.02
CA ARG A 26 7.86 -10.93 20.83
C ARG A 26 7.06 -9.64 20.59
N ILE A 27 5.92 -9.48 21.23
CA ILE A 27 5.03 -8.31 21.05
C ILE A 27 5.38 -7.17 22.03
N ASP A 28 5.93 -7.48 23.20
CA ASP A 28 6.13 -6.48 24.27
C ASP A 28 7.42 -5.62 24.13
N ILE A 29 8.39 -6.04 23.31
CA ILE A 29 9.67 -5.29 23.19
C ILE A 29 9.54 -4.10 22.23
N ARG A 30 8.61 -4.12 21.28
CA ARG A 30 8.43 -3.02 20.32
C ARG A 30 7.61 -1.85 20.86
N HIS A 31 6.74 -2.07 21.84
CA HIS A 31 5.99 -1.00 22.51
C HIS A 31 6.77 -0.29 23.62
N LEU A 32 7.80 -0.92 24.18
CA LEU A 32 8.66 -0.29 25.19
C LEU A 32 9.71 0.66 24.61
N ILE A 33 10.11 0.48 23.37
CA ILE A 33 11.05 1.39 22.69
C ILE A 33 10.35 2.69 22.25
N GLY A 34 9.07 2.64 21.91
CA GLY A 34 8.28 3.83 21.57
C GLY A 34 7.99 4.75 22.77
N LEU A 35 7.87 4.21 23.97
CA LEU A 35 7.60 4.97 25.20
C LEU A 35 8.87 5.51 25.87
N ALA A 36 10.03 4.90 25.65
CA ALA A 36 11.30 5.35 26.21
C ALA A 36 11.91 6.54 25.44
N PHE A 37 11.52 6.74 24.17
CA PHE A 37 11.98 7.89 23.39
C PHE A 37 11.20 9.19 23.67
N LEU A 38 10.02 9.09 24.30
CA LEU A 38 9.22 10.25 24.70
C LEU A 38 9.66 10.89 26.03
N SER A 39 10.54 10.23 26.80
CA SER A 39 10.99 10.69 28.11
C SER A 39 12.40 11.27 28.15
N LEU A 40 13.08 11.39 27.00
CA LEU A 40 14.42 11.96 26.86
C LEU A 40 14.44 13.32 26.13
N LEU A 41 13.32 14.02 26.12
CA LEU A 41 13.37 15.46 25.81
C LEU A 41 13.82 16.20 27.07
N PRO A 42 14.94 16.94 27.04
CA PRO A 42 15.35 17.72 28.19
C PRO A 42 14.31 18.80 28.43
N LEU A 43 13.53 18.67 29.47
CA LEU A 43 12.69 19.73 30.05
C LEU A 43 13.63 20.77 30.65
N ASN A 44 14.15 21.65 29.79
CA ASN A 44 14.60 23.01 30.20
C ASN A 44 15.31 23.71 29.03
N SER A 45 14.53 24.29 28.13
CA SER A 45 14.84 25.59 27.54
C SER A 45 13.53 26.12 26.95
N ARG A 46 13.12 27.32 27.38
CA ARG A 46 12.15 28.15 26.68
C ARG A 46 12.79 28.65 25.38
N GLY A 47 13.19 27.74 24.51
CA GLY A 47 13.55 28.03 23.15
C GLY A 47 12.28 27.90 22.31
N GLN A 48 12.02 28.85 21.46
CA GLN A 48 10.99 28.78 20.44
C GLN A 48 11.11 27.41 19.70
N VAL A 49 10.06 26.66 19.67
CA VAL A 49 10.03 25.36 18.93
C VAL A 49 10.01 25.72 17.46
N SER A 50 11.12 25.51 16.77
CA SER A 50 11.20 25.62 15.32
C SER A 50 10.81 24.27 14.72
N LEU A 51 9.85 24.25 13.82
CA LEU A 51 9.43 23.07 13.08
C LEU A 51 9.85 23.25 11.62
N THR A 52 10.76 22.41 11.15
CA THR A 52 11.22 22.45 9.75
C THR A 52 10.33 21.61 8.84
N LEU A 53 10.36 21.88 7.54
CA LEU A 53 9.59 21.13 6.54
C LEU A 53 9.95 19.64 6.55
N ASP A 54 11.25 19.31 6.61
CA ASP A 54 11.73 17.92 6.62
C ASP A 54 11.27 17.16 7.86
N GLU A 55 11.24 17.84 9.02
CA GLU A 55 10.69 17.26 10.25
C GLU A 55 9.19 16.99 10.13
N VAL A 56 8.42 17.89 9.52
CA VAL A 56 6.98 17.70 9.29
C VAL A 56 6.73 16.54 8.35
N ILE A 57 7.47 16.43 7.25
CA ILE A 57 7.38 15.32 6.31
C ILE A 57 7.70 14.00 7.03
N ARG A 58 8.80 13.94 7.76
CA ARG A 58 9.19 12.73 8.51
C ARG A 58 8.15 12.35 9.56
N LEU A 59 7.69 13.30 10.36
CA LEU A 59 6.66 13.07 11.37
C LEU A 59 5.34 12.60 10.75
N SER A 60 4.97 13.12 9.58
CA SER A 60 3.76 12.67 8.89
C SER A 60 3.88 11.21 8.43
N GLN A 61 5.03 10.81 7.88
CA GLN A 61 5.30 9.43 7.47
C GLN A 61 5.38 8.46 8.66
N ASP A 62 5.87 8.92 9.82
CA ASP A 62 6.00 8.11 11.03
C ASP A 62 4.70 8.00 11.83
N SER A 63 3.77 8.95 11.72
CA SER A 63 2.58 9.03 12.60
C SER A 63 1.24 8.90 11.90
N ALA A 64 1.16 9.14 10.58
CA ALA A 64 -0.11 9.10 9.87
C ALA A 64 -0.68 7.67 9.75
N ILE A 65 -2.01 7.55 9.89
CA ILE A 65 -2.71 6.26 9.75
C ILE A 65 -2.47 5.67 8.35
N THR A 66 -2.49 6.52 7.34
CA THR A 66 -2.31 6.13 5.94
C THR A 66 -0.93 5.50 5.69
N ALA A 67 0.14 5.98 6.35
CA ALA A 67 1.47 5.37 6.28
C ALA A 67 1.47 3.95 6.84
N PHE A 68 0.85 3.74 8.03
CA PHE A 68 0.74 2.41 8.62
C PHE A 68 -0.14 1.47 7.79
N GLN A 69 -1.26 1.97 7.23
CA GLN A 69 -2.12 1.18 6.36
C GLN A 69 -1.37 0.72 5.12
N SER A 70 -0.68 1.63 4.43
CA SER A 70 0.13 1.31 3.26
C SER A 70 1.27 0.33 3.59
N GLN A 71 1.94 0.51 4.74
CA GLN A 71 2.97 -0.41 5.21
C GLN A 71 2.43 -1.82 5.45
N TYR A 72 1.28 -1.95 6.13
CA TYR A 72 0.68 -3.27 6.41
C TYR A 72 0.16 -3.94 5.14
N GLU A 73 -0.37 -3.18 4.20
CA GLU A 73 -0.79 -3.70 2.90
C GLU A 73 0.40 -4.25 2.10
N TYR A 74 1.50 -3.50 2.04
CA TYR A 74 2.75 -3.97 1.44
C TYR A 74 3.30 -5.21 2.15
N GLN A 75 3.36 -5.23 3.49
CA GLN A 75 3.78 -6.40 4.27
C GLN A 75 2.90 -7.62 4.02
N SER A 76 1.59 -7.44 3.94
CA SER A 76 0.64 -8.51 3.62
C SER A 76 0.91 -9.09 2.23
N ARG A 77 1.19 -8.24 1.25
CA ARG A 77 1.51 -8.66 -0.11
C ARG A 77 2.88 -9.35 -0.19
N GLN A 78 3.87 -8.82 0.52
CA GLN A 78 5.18 -9.44 0.64
C GLN A 78 5.08 -10.84 1.26
N ALA A 79 4.34 -10.99 2.36
CA ALA A 79 4.11 -12.29 2.99
C ALA A 79 3.39 -13.28 2.05
N SER A 80 2.44 -12.79 1.24
CA SER A 80 1.78 -13.61 0.21
C SER A 80 2.76 -14.09 -0.86
N TYR A 81 3.66 -13.22 -1.30
CA TYR A 81 4.71 -13.59 -2.25
C TYR A 81 5.72 -14.59 -1.65
N GLU A 82 6.14 -14.36 -0.41
CA GLU A 82 7.02 -15.29 0.31
C GLU A 82 6.36 -16.67 0.50
N ALA A 83 5.06 -16.71 0.81
CA ALA A 83 4.29 -17.95 0.87
C ALA A 83 4.23 -18.64 -0.50
N PHE A 84 4.03 -17.89 -1.59
CA PHE A 84 4.09 -18.41 -2.95
C PHE A 84 5.46 -19.01 -3.28
N GLU A 85 6.55 -18.30 -2.98
CA GLU A 85 7.92 -18.82 -3.19
C GLU A 85 8.21 -20.05 -2.28
N ALA A 86 7.68 -20.06 -1.06
CA ALA A 86 7.79 -21.22 -0.17
C ALA A 86 7.06 -22.45 -0.72
N MET A 87 5.88 -22.29 -1.36
CA MET A 87 5.14 -23.36 -2.01
C MET A 87 5.85 -23.95 -3.23
N ARG A 88 6.86 -23.29 -3.77
CA ARG A 88 7.71 -23.79 -4.88
C ARG A 88 8.88 -24.63 -4.41
N LYS A 89 9.20 -24.60 -3.11
CA LYS A 89 10.22 -25.43 -2.47
C LYS A 89 9.65 -26.81 -2.14
N PRO A 90 10.51 -27.81 -1.82
CA PRO A 90 10.02 -29.13 -1.41
C PRO A 90 9.09 -29.04 -0.21
N GLN A 91 7.90 -29.67 -0.34
CA GLN A 91 6.86 -29.69 0.69
C GLN A 91 6.77 -31.10 1.31
N LEU A 92 7.02 -31.20 2.62
CA LEU A 92 6.81 -32.44 3.38
C LEU A 92 5.43 -32.44 4.02
N SER A 93 4.63 -33.43 3.73
CA SER A 93 3.28 -33.58 4.30
C SER A 93 3.07 -34.99 4.85
N LEU A 94 2.37 -35.06 5.97
CA LEU A 94 1.84 -36.31 6.53
C LEU A 94 0.31 -36.29 6.40
N LYS A 95 -0.22 -37.25 5.67
CA LYS A 95 -1.67 -37.41 5.49
C LYS A 95 -2.10 -38.70 6.16
N VAL A 96 -3.06 -38.64 7.08
CA VAL A 96 -3.68 -39.79 7.73
C VAL A 96 -5.16 -39.78 7.40
N VAL A 97 -5.63 -40.88 6.80
CA VAL A 97 -7.02 -41.01 6.34
C VAL A 97 -7.62 -42.29 6.94
N PRO A 98 -8.38 -42.19 8.02
CA PRO A 98 -9.27 -43.27 8.45
C PRO A 98 -10.45 -43.37 7.49
N ASN A 99 -10.77 -44.56 7.09
CA ASN A 99 -11.90 -44.88 6.20
C ASN A 99 -12.66 -46.08 6.71
N TYR A 100 -13.97 -46.03 6.71
CA TYR A 100 -14.83 -47.17 6.92
C TYR A 100 -15.65 -47.42 5.64
N SER A 101 -15.61 -48.63 5.14
CA SER A 101 -16.41 -49.04 3.98
C SER A 101 -17.18 -50.30 4.29
N ARG A 102 -18.45 -50.26 3.93
CA ARG A 102 -19.33 -51.41 3.95
C ARG A 102 -19.76 -51.74 2.53
N ILE A 103 -19.35 -52.89 2.02
CA ILE A 103 -19.72 -53.36 0.71
C ILE A 103 -20.71 -54.52 0.90
N VAL A 104 -21.94 -54.34 0.44
CA VAL A 104 -22.98 -55.35 0.47
C VAL A 104 -23.16 -55.85 -0.98
N SER A 105 -22.85 -57.11 -1.22
CA SER A 105 -23.13 -57.74 -2.51
C SER A 105 -24.33 -58.70 -2.38
N ASP A 106 -25.24 -58.66 -3.36
CA ASP A 106 -26.39 -59.54 -3.43
C ASP A 106 -25.99 -60.87 -4.12
N PRO A 107 -26.15 -62.05 -3.47
CA PRO A 107 -25.65 -63.33 -3.94
C PRO A 107 -26.58 -64.02 -4.94
N THR A 108 -27.39 -63.30 -5.72
CA THR A 108 -28.46 -63.93 -6.52
C THR A 108 -28.05 -64.49 -7.88
N ARG A 109 -26.78 -64.69 -8.25
CA ARG A 109 -26.39 -65.45 -9.45
C ARG A 109 -25.05 -66.20 -9.34
N ASP A 110 -25.07 -67.43 -9.74
CA ASP A 110 -24.00 -68.41 -9.82
C ASP A 110 -22.59 -67.86 -10.18
N TYR A 111 -21.57 -68.31 -9.41
CA TYR A 111 -20.14 -68.24 -9.71
C TYR A 111 -19.30 -67.01 -9.35
N VAL A 112 -19.77 -66.02 -8.58
CA VAL A 112 -18.86 -65.08 -7.97
C VAL A 112 -19.12 -65.03 -6.46
N TYR A 113 -18.14 -65.47 -5.64
CA TYR A 113 -18.17 -65.32 -4.20
C TYR A 113 -17.91 -63.85 -3.86
N LEU A 114 -18.90 -62.99 -4.09
CA LEU A 114 -18.88 -61.63 -3.56
C LEU A 114 -19.45 -61.69 -2.15
N ARG A 115 -18.58 -61.56 -1.17
CA ARG A 115 -18.92 -61.51 0.25
C ARG A 115 -19.17 -60.11 0.70
N ASN A 116 -20.06 -59.94 1.67
CA ASN A 116 -20.25 -58.67 2.34
C ASN A 116 -19.00 -58.35 3.18
N PHE A 117 -18.35 -57.21 2.92
CA PHE A 117 -17.20 -56.77 3.65
C PHE A 117 -17.54 -55.52 4.47
N ASP A 118 -17.26 -55.55 5.77
CA ASP A 118 -17.16 -54.38 6.61
C ASP A 118 -15.67 -54.20 6.90
N ILE A 119 -15.09 -53.09 6.39
CA ILE A 119 -13.64 -52.84 6.47
C ILE A 119 -13.43 -51.48 7.11
N PHE A 120 -12.67 -51.44 8.17
CA PHE A 120 -12.06 -50.23 8.65
C PHE A 120 -10.60 -50.17 8.17
N SER A 121 -10.22 -49.11 7.47
CA SER A 121 -8.84 -48.93 7.03
C SER A 121 -8.32 -47.56 7.43
N THR A 122 -7.05 -47.50 7.80
CA THR A 122 -6.35 -46.24 8.07
C THR A 122 -5.08 -46.21 7.26
N SER A 123 -4.95 -45.22 6.40
CA SER A 123 -3.72 -44.98 5.65
C SER A 123 -2.94 -43.80 6.27
N ALA A 124 -1.65 -43.99 6.45
CA ALA A 124 -0.70 -42.92 6.83
C ALA A 124 0.32 -42.78 5.69
N GLN A 125 0.41 -41.61 5.10
CA GLN A 125 1.31 -41.31 3.99
C GLN A 125 2.18 -40.12 4.33
N LEU A 126 3.48 -40.30 4.34
CA LEU A 126 4.49 -39.26 4.39
C LEU A 126 4.98 -38.98 2.96
N ARG A 127 4.86 -37.74 2.48
CA ARG A 127 5.23 -37.39 1.12
C ARG A 127 6.01 -36.09 1.08
N LEU A 128 7.19 -36.10 0.44
CA LEU A 128 7.95 -34.95 0.03
C LEU A 128 7.66 -34.67 -1.44
N THR A 129 7.01 -33.56 -1.74
CA THR A 129 6.63 -33.16 -3.11
C THR A 129 7.44 -31.95 -3.55
N GLN A 130 7.97 -31.99 -4.76
CA GLN A 130 8.70 -30.90 -5.41
C GLN A 130 8.09 -30.56 -6.77
N LYS A 131 7.71 -29.28 -6.96
CA LYS A 131 7.29 -28.77 -8.25
C LYS A 131 8.48 -28.65 -9.21
N VAL A 132 8.36 -29.22 -10.40
CA VAL A 132 9.40 -29.17 -11.44
C VAL A 132 9.09 -28.00 -12.38
N LEU A 133 9.60 -26.82 -12.03
CA LEU A 133 9.20 -25.53 -12.62
C LEU A 133 9.37 -25.45 -14.15
N PRO A 134 10.49 -25.94 -14.76
CA PRO A 134 10.67 -25.85 -16.22
C PRO A 134 9.62 -26.60 -17.02
N PHE A 135 9.21 -27.76 -16.52
CA PHE A 135 8.33 -28.67 -17.25
C PHE A 135 6.86 -28.57 -16.83
N GLY A 136 6.57 -28.05 -15.62
CA GLY A 136 5.19 -27.93 -15.12
C GLY A 136 4.66 -29.18 -14.42
N GLY A 137 5.54 -30.16 -14.12
CA GLY A 137 5.19 -31.40 -13.41
C GLY A 137 5.51 -31.35 -11.92
N GLU A 138 5.18 -32.45 -11.23
CA GLU A 138 5.46 -32.63 -9.80
C GLU A 138 6.22 -33.96 -9.60
N ALA A 139 7.35 -33.93 -8.94
CA ALA A 139 8.07 -35.10 -8.47
C ALA A 139 7.83 -35.29 -6.99
N TYR A 140 7.74 -36.53 -6.54
CA TYR A 140 7.59 -36.80 -5.13
C TYR A 140 8.32 -38.06 -4.68
N VAL A 141 8.70 -38.04 -3.41
CA VAL A 141 9.24 -39.19 -2.70
C VAL A 141 8.43 -39.35 -1.43
N GLY A 142 8.07 -40.59 -1.09
CA GLY A 142 7.21 -40.82 0.07
C GLY A 142 7.32 -42.22 0.65
N SER A 143 6.59 -42.40 1.74
CA SER A 143 6.38 -43.66 2.42
C SER A 143 4.90 -43.74 2.79
N GLN A 144 4.32 -44.95 2.67
CA GLN A 144 2.91 -45.18 3.01
C GLN A 144 2.76 -46.48 3.83
N ALA A 145 1.90 -46.40 4.81
CA ALA A 145 1.44 -47.56 5.56
C ALA A 145 -0.10 -47.57 5.60
N ILE A 146 -0.68 -48.70 5.33
CA ILE A 146 -2.13 -48.88 5.42
C ILE A 146 -2.39 -50.04 6.39
N TRP A 147 -3.28 -49.79 7.34
CA TRP A 147 -3.85 -50.81 8.23
C TRP A 147 -5.31 -50.98 7.89
N SER A 148 -5.71 -52.25 7.67
CA SER A 148 -7.09 -52.61 7.41
C SER A 148 -7.55 -53.70 8.40
N GLU A 149 -8.75 -53.54 8.96
CA GLU A 149 -9.40 -54.47 9.85
C GLU A 149 -10.74 -54.91 9.20
N PHE A 150 -10.90 -56.22 9.05
CA PHE A 150 -12.08 -56.82 8.46
C PHE A 150 -12.98 -57.34 9.59
N PHE A 151 -14.20 -56.85 9.69
CA PHE A 151 -15.12 -57.19 10.76
C PHE A 151 -15.93 -58.46 10.52
N ARG A 152 -15.87 -59.03 9.31
CA ARG A 152 -16.51 -60.32 8.94
C ARG A 152 -15.46 -61.31 8.49
N GLU A 153 -15.37 -62.38 9.23
CA GLU A 153 -14.29 -63.37 9.24
C GLU A 153 -14.22 -64.31 8.02
N GLU A 154 -15.26 -64.35 7.18
CA GLU A 154 -15.42 -65.42 6.18
C GLU A 154 -14.57 -65.30 4.91
N ALA A 155 -13.88 -64.18 4.67
CA ALA A 155 -13.27 -63.89 3.38
C ALA A 155 -11.77 -64.17 3.26
N SER A 156 -10.99 -64.03 4.33
CA SER A 156 -9.52 -64.07 4.24
C SER A 156 -8.78 -64.89 5.30
N GLY A 157 -9.50 -65.44 6.28
CA GLY A 157 -8.85 -66.12 7.41
C GLY A 157 -8.01 -65.26 8.35
N HIS A 158 -7.85 -63.97 8.01
CA HIS A 158 -7.09 -63.02 8.79
C HIS A 158 -7.89 -61.73 8.97
N PRO A 159 -8.24 -61.34 10.22
CA PRO A 159 -9.05 -60.16 10.49
C PRO A 159 -8.29 -58.83 10.30
N ARG A 160 -6.97 -58.91 10.11
CA ARG A 160 -6.10 -57.72 9.94
C ARG A 160 -5.14 -57.85 8.81
N GLN A 161 -4.94 -56.74 8.09
CA GLN A 161 -3.98 -56.64 7.02
C GLN A 161 -3.18 -55.34 7.11
N PHE A 162 -1.87 -55.45 6.92
CA PHE A 162 -0.98 -54.29 6.88
C PHE A 162 -0.33 -54.24 5.50
N VAL A 163 -0.37 -53.06 4.87
CA VAL A 163 0.36 -52.78 3.64
C VAL A 163 1.39 -51.72 3.95
N ALA A 164 2.66 -52.01 3.71
CA ALA A 164 3.71 -51.03 3.90
C ALA A 164 4.45 -50.79 2.58
N SER A 165 4.57 -49.53 2.21
CA SER A 165 5.38 -49.04 1.08
C SER A 165 6.43 -48.07 1.65
N PRO A 166 7.60 -48.60 2.11
CA PRO A 166 8.59 -47.75 2.78
C PRO A 166 9.23 -46.72 1.86
N LEU A 167 9.30 -46.99 0.56
CA LEU A 167 9.79 -46.07 -0.46
C LEU A 167 8.86 -46.06 -1.67
N LEU A 168 8.42 -44.86 -2.00
CA LEU A 168 7.62 -44.56 -3.17
C LEU A 168 8.20 -43.32 -3.84
N VAL A 169 8.55 -43.36 -5.11
CA VAL A 169 9.02 -42.25 -5.93
C VAL A 169 8.07 -42.11 -7.11
N GLY A 170 7.61 -40.89 -7.37
CA GLY A 170 6.74 -40.65 -8.49
C GLY A 170 6.98 -39.31 -9.17
N TYR A 171 6.53 -39.25 -10.41
CA TYR A 171 6.51 -38.05 -11.22
C TYR A 171 5.20 -37.98 -12.01
N SER A 172 4.55 -36.81 -11.89
CA SER A 172 3.31 -36.50 -12.61
C SER A 172 3.51 -35.25 -13.46
N HIS A 173 3.09 -35.31 -14.72
CA HIS A 173 3.26 -34.20 -15.65
C HIS A 173 2.15 -34.18 -16.72
N SER A 174 1.66 -32.99 -17.05
CA SER A 174 0.78 -32.75 -18.18
C SER A 174 1.61 -32.30 -19.40
N LEU A 175 1.78 -33.16 -20.39
CA LEU A 175 2.62 -32.92 -21.57
C LEU A 175 2.06 -31.84 -22.50
N LEU A 176 0.76 -31.86 -22.78
CA LEU A 176 0.10 -30.92 -23.69
C LEU A 176 -0.67 -29.82 -22.96
N GLY A 177 -0.70 -29.87 -21.63
CA GLY A 177 -1.31 -28.84 -20.80
C GLY A 177 -0.50 -27.53 -20.79
N TYR A 178 -0.97 -26.57 -20.02
CA TYR A 178 -0.21 -25.36 -19.75
C TYR A 178 0.68 -25.55 -18.52
N ASN A 179 1.82 -24.85 -18.49
CA ASN A 179 2.69 -24.85 -17.31
C ASN A 179 2.23 -23.73 -16.36
N PRO A 180 1.52 -24.03 -15.24
CA PRO A 180 1.01 -23.05 -14.33
C PRO A 180 2.13 -22.29 -13.61
N PHE A 181 3.21 -23.00 -13.21
CA PHE A 181 4.26 -22.45 -12.36
C PHE A 181 5.04 -21.28 -12.99
N ARG A 182 5.13 -21.27 -14.31
CA ARG A 182 5.83 -20.23 -15.08
C ARG A 182 5.01 -18.95 -15.16
N TRP A 183 3.68 -19.11 -15.34
CA TRP A 183 2.77 -17.99 -15.42
C TRP A 183 2.49 -17.40 -14.02
N GLU A 184 2.23 -18.25 -13.03
CA GLU A 184 2.05 -17.84 -11.63
C GLU A 184 3.20 -16.97 -11.16
N LYS A 185 4.46 -17.36 -11.48
CA LYS A 185 5.62 -16.53 -11.13
C LYS A 185 5.57 -15.14 -11.76
N LYS A 186 5.28 -15.06 -13.07
CA LYS A 186 5.20 -13.77 -13.76
C LYS A 186 4.14 -12.85 -13.15
N VAL A 187 2.98 -13.42 -12.82
CA VAL A 187 1.87 -12.68 -12.20
C VAL A 187 2.25 -12.20 -10.81
N GLU A 188 2.80 -13.10 -9.98
CA GLU A 188 3.16 -12.75 -8.60
C GLU A 188 4.31 -11.75 -8.52
N ASP A 189 5.33 -11.87 -9.38
CA ASP A 189 6.42 -10.89 -9.50
C ASP A 189 5.86 -9.50 -9.86
N GLN A 190 4.90 -9.42 -10.79
CA GLN A 190 4.30 -8.16 -11.20
C GLN A 190 3.40 -7.56 -10.13
N ARG A 191 2.64 -8.40 -9.41
CA ARG A 191 1.81 -7.98 -8.28
C ARG A 191 2.64 -7.44 -7.11
N LEU A 192 3.79 -8.07 -6.81
CA LEU A 192 4.69 -7.58 -5.78
C LEU A 192 5.29 -6.22 -6.18
N LYS A 193 5.69 -6.08 -7.46
CA LYS A 193 6.18 -4.81 -7.99
C LYS A 193 5.14 -3.70 -7.88
N ALA A 194 3.89 -4.00 -8.23
CA ALA A 194 2.79 -3.03 -8.12
C ALA A 194 2.55 -2.60 -6.66
N ALA A 195 2.55 -3.55 -5.73
CA ALA A 195 2.36 -3.24 -4.31
C ALA A 195 3.51 -2.42 -3.71
N ARG A 196 4.75 -2.68 -4.14
CA ARG A 196 5.89 -1.85 -3.74
C ARG A 196 5.77 -0.43 -4.27
N CYS A 197 5.43 -0.30 -5.55
CA CYS A 197 5.22 1.00 -6.18
C CYS A 197 4.09 1.79 -5.49
N GLN A 198 2.99 1.10 -5.09
CA GLN A 198 1.90 1.70 -4.34
C GLN A 198 2.37 2.25 -2.99
N HIS A 199 3.11 1.45 -2.22
CA HIS A 199 3.63 1.87 -0.93
C HIS A 199 4.57 3.10 -1.03
N GLU A 200 5.50 3.08 -1.99
CA GLU A 200 6.40 4.21 -2.24
C GLU A 200 5.63 5.47 -2.67
N TYR A 201 4.59 5.31 -3.48
CA TYR A 201 3.71 6.42 -3.89
C TYR A 201 2.91 7.00 -2.71
N ASP A 202 2.35 6.15 -1.86
CA ASP A 202 1.58 6.58 -0.70
C ASP A 202 2.42 7.43 0.27
N LEU A 203 3.70 7.05 0.47
CA LEU A 203 4.63 7.84 1.29
C LEU A 203 4.94 9.21 0.67
N ARG A 204 5.07 9.28 -0.68
CA ARG A 204 5.26 10.55 -1.39
C ARG A 204 4.02 11.44 -1.35
N LEU A 205 2.84 10.84 -1.52
CA LEU A 205 1.58 11.57 -1.39
C LEU A 205 1.41 12.17 0.01
N LEU A 206 1.86 11.44 1.03
CA LEU A 206 1.87 11.94 2.41
C LEU A 206 2.87 13.11 2.59
N ALA A 207 4.03 13.03 1.95
CA ALA A 207 5.00 14.14 1.96
C ALA A 207 4.45 15.38 1.24
N GLU A 208 3.76 15.21 0.11
CA GLU A 208 3.05 16.28 -0.60
C GLU A 208 1.97 16.93 0.27
N GLU A 209 1.15 16.12 0.94
CA GLU A 209 0.12 16.62 1.86
C GLU A 209 0.75 17.38 3.04
N ALA A 210 1.84 16.85 3.61
CA ALA A 210 2.59 17.49 4.69
C ALA A 210 3.17 18.85 4.25
N ALA A 211 3.79 18.89 3.08
CA ALA A 211 4.33 20.14 2.51
C ALA A 211 3.21 21.15 2.23
N THR A 212 2.09 20.71 1.66
CA THR A 212 0.94 21.59 1.39
C THR A 212 0.43 22.24 2.67
N ARG A 213 0.23 21.47 3.75
CA ARG A 213 -0.24 22.01 5.03
C ARG A 213 0.81 22.87 5.73
N TYR A 214 2.09 22.53 5.58
CA TYR A 214 3.19 23.33 6.10
C TYR A 214 3.24 24.72 5.47
N PHE A 215 3.23 24.79 4.13
CA PHE A 215 3.27 26.08 3.41
C PHE A 215 2.01 26.89 3.62
N SER A 216 0.86 26.25 3.70
CA SER A 216 -0.40 26.93 4.05
C SER A 216 -0.28 27.62 5.41
N LEU A 217 0.15 26.92 6.47
CA LEU A 217 0.36 27.52 7.78
C LEU A 217 1.42 28.62 7.74
N ALA A 218 2.55 28.39 7.06
CA ALA A 218 3.63 29.36 6.94
C ALA A 218 3.18 30.68 6.29
N CYS A 219 2.33 30.60 5.26
CA CYS A 219 1.75 31.76 4.60
C CYS A 219 0.71 32.46 5.48
N ARG A 220 -0.19 31.70 6.18
CA ARG A 220 -1.18 32.29 7.09
C ARG A 220 -0.55 32.99 8.28
N GLN A 221 0.54 32.46 8.84
CA GLN A 221 1.29 33.15 9.90
C GLN A 221 1.82 34.52 9.43
N ARG A 222 2.33 34.61 8.19
CA ARG A 222 2.83 35.89 7.63
C ARG A 222 1.70 36.87 7.36
N VAL A 223 0.56 36.40 6.86
CA VAL A 223 -0.64 37.24 6.69
C VAL A 223 -1.11 37.75 8.05
N LEU A 224 -1.15 36.91 9.08
CA LEU A 224 -1.52 37.34 10.44
C LEU A 224 -0.59 38.41 10.97
N GLN A 225 0.72 38.25 10.80
CA GLN A 225 1.70 39.24 11.21
C GLN A 225 1.48 40.60 10.49
N MET A 226 1.31 40.55 9.17
CA MET A 226 1.02 41.75 8.36
C MET A 226 -0.25 42.46 8.84
N ARG A 227 -1.35 41.72 9.14
CA ARG A 227 -2.58 42.33 9.65
C ARG A 227 -2.46 42.92 11.05
N LEU A 228 -1.59 42.36 11.91
CA LEU A 228 -1.25 42.96 13.21
C LEU A 228 -0.54 44.28 13.03
N GLU A 229 0.44 44.35 12.15
CA GLU A 229 1.20 45.59 11.84
C GLU A 229 0.26 46.63 11.21
N GLU A 230 -0.63 46.26 10.31
CA GLU A 230 -1.65 47.13 9.68
C GLU A 230 -2.60 47.73 10.73
N LEU A 231 -3.09 46.92 11.67
CA LEU A 231 -3.96 47.44 12.74
C LEU A 231 -3.27 48.42 13.64
N LEU A 232 -2.00 48.13 14.06
CA LEU A 232 -1.20 49.02 14.89
C LEU A 232 -0.95 50.36 14.21
N LEU A 233 -0.69 50.35 12.90
CA LEU A 233 -0.55 51.55 12.11
C LEU A 233 -1.87 52.36 12.06
N ASN A 234 -2.99 51.71 11.77
CA ASN A 234 -4.30 52.36 11.70
C ASN A 234 -4.75 52.92 13.08
N ASP A 235 -4.42 52.24 14.19
CA ASP A 235 -4.65 52.74 15.55
C ASP A 235 -3.83 54.04 15.80
N THR A 236 -2.57 54.07 15.34
CA THR A 236 -1.71 55.25 15.45
C THR A 236 -2.24 56.42 14.62
N LEU A 237 -2.63 56.16 13.37
CA LEU A 237 -3.24 57.16 12.49
C LEU A 237 -4.52 57.73 13.06
N LEU A 238 -5.38 56.90 13.63
CA LEU A 238 -6.62 57.35 14.27
C LEU A 238 -6.35 58.24 15.48
N ALA A 239 -5.37 57.90 16.33
CA ALA A 239 -4.98 58.71 17.45
C ALA A 239 -4.48 60.12 17.01
N ILE A 240 -3.60 60.16 16.00
CA ILE A 240 -3.12 61.45 15.42
C ILE A 240 -4.26 62.26 14.79
N ALA A 241 -5.16 61.59 14.05
CA ALA A 241 -6.30 62.25 13.42
C ALA A 241 -7.27 62.89 14.44
N ARG A 242 -7.50 62.20 15.57
CA ARG A 242 -8.33 62.72 16.67
C ARG A 242 -7.72 63.98 17.29
N GLU A 243 -6.41 63.98 17.52
CA GLU A 243 -5.71 65.18 18.02
C GLU A 243 -5.79 66.34 17.00
N LYS A 244 -5.55 66.08 15.73
CA LYS A 244 -5.63 67.11 14.66
C LYS A 244 -7.07 67.60 14.47
N ALA A 245 -8.09 66.79 14.70
CA ALA A 245 -9.50 67.21 14.62
C ALA A 245 -9.87 68.23 15.75
N THR A 246 -9.25 68.11 16.95
CA THR A 246 -9.52 69.05 18.06
C THR A 246 -9.04 70.49 17.73
N ILE A 247 -8.07 70.61 16.85
CA ILE A 247 -7.54 71.93 16.42
C ILE A 247 -8.00 72.30 14.98
N ALA A 248 -9.09 71.61 14.50
CA ALA A 248 -9.72 71.84 13.20
C ALA A 248 -8.82 71.68 11.95
N ILE A 249 -7.70 70.94 12.05
CA ILE A 249 -6.83 70.63 10.89
C ILE A 249 -7.39 69.48 10.05
N VAL A 250 -8.11 68.50 10.67
CA VAL A 250 -8.74 67.37 10.01
C VAL A 250 -10.24 67.58 10.05
N THR A 251 -10.92 67.30 8.94
CA THR A 251 -12.37 67.39 8.85
C THR A 251 -13.04 66.18 9.53
N LEU A 252 -14.28 66.30 9.96
CA LEU A 252 -15.06 65.19 10.53
C LEU A 252 -15.23 64.00 9.51
N ALA A 253 -15.31 64.32 8.22
CA ALA A 253 -15.40 63.30 7.17
C ALA A 253 -14.12 62.46 7.05
N GLU A 254 -12.95 63.11 7.13
CA GLU A 254 -11.65 62.44 7.13
C GLU A 254 -11.47 61.63 8.42
N LEU A 255 -11.86 62.12 9.58
CA LEU A 255 -11.80 61.38 10.84
C LEU A 255 -12.66 60.11 10.77
N HIS A 256 -13.89 60.22 10.29
CA HIS A 256 -14.75 59.03 10.12
C HIS A 256 -14.21 58.04 9.09
N SER A 257 -13.56 58.51 8.02
CA SER A 257 -12.89 57.62 7.04
C SER A 257 -11.78 56.79 7.68
N ILE A 258 -10.96 57.43 8.57
CA ILE A 258 -9.89 56.72 9.30
C ILE A 258 -10.49 55.76 10.35
N GLU A 259 -11.60 56.13 11.00
CA GLU A 259 -12.30 55.19 11.93
C GLU A 259 -12.83 53.97 11.21
N VAL A 260 -13.45 54.12 10.01
CA VAL A 260 -13.91 52.99 9.17
C VAL A 260 -12.72 52.11 8.76
N GLN A 261 -11.58 52.71 8.39
CA GLN A 261 -10.40 51.97 8.00
C GLN A 261 -9.81 51.15 9.16
N GLN A 262 -9.69 51.76 10.34
CA GLN A 262 -9.24 51.05 11.55
C GLN A 262 -10.17 49.88 11.89
N GLN A 263 -11.50 50.06 11.79
CA GLN A 263 -12.46 48.98 12.03
C GLN A 263 -12.35 47.86 11.00
N ASN A 264 -12.09 48.20 9.72
CA ASN A 264 -11.85 47.21 8.68
C ASN A 264 -10.55 46.42 8.94
N ALA A 265 -9.45 47.09 9.37
CA ALA A 265 -8.21 46.43 9.73
C ALA A 265 -8.41 45.45 10.91
N ALA A 266 -9.20 45.85 11.93
CA ALA A 266 -9.54 44.96 13.04
C ALA A 266 -10.31 43.74 12.59
N ASN A 267 -11.30 43.88 11.68
CA ASN A 267 -12.06 42.78 11.11
C ASN A 267 -11.15 41.84 10.28
N LEU A 268 -10.25 42.38 9.47
CA LEU A 268 -9.31 41.58 8.67
C LEU A 268 -8.31 40.82 9.54
N LEU A 269 -7.89 41.38 10.65
CA LEU A 269 -7.05 40.70 11.65
C LEU A 269 -7.78 39.48 12.23
N GLU A 270 -9.07 39.64 12.57
CA GLU A 270 -9.84 38.52 13.14
C GLU A 270 -10.01 37.39 12.15
N VAL A 271 -10.26 37.71 10.87
CA VAL A 271 -10.26 36.70 9.78
C VAL A 271 -8.91 35.98 9.68
N ALA A 272 -7.82 36.74 9.70
CA ALA A 272 -6.47 36.15 9.61
C ALA A 272 -6.13 35.26 10.81
N ARG A 273 -6.62 35.58 12.03
CA ARG A 273 -6.49 34.72 13.22
C ARG A 273 -7.23 33.39 13.04
N GLN A 274 -8.44 33.44 12.50
CA GLN A 274 -9.24 32.23 12.24
C GLN A 274 -8.58 31.36 11.17
N ASP A 275 -8.06 31.97 10.11
CA ASP A 275 -7.36 31.26 9.04
C ASP A 275 -6.06 30.57 9.54
N GLU A 276 -5.27 31.28 10.37
CA GLU A 276 -4.07 30.70 10.99
C GLU A 276 -4.42 29.55 11.92
N LEU A 277 -5.43 29.70 12.78
CA LEU A 277 -5.88 28.68 13.70
C LEU A 277 -6.36 27.43 12.94
N LYS A 278 -7.10 27.63 11.84
CA LYS A 278 -7.53 26.53 10.96
C LYS A 278 -6.33 25.78 10.38
N ALA A 279 -5.39 26.49 9.74
CA ALA A 279 -4.20 25.88 9.14
C ALA A 279 -3.34 25.15 10.19
N ARG A 280 -3.21 25.72 11.40
CA ARG A 280 -2.53 25.12 12.55
C ARG A 280 -3.20 23.82 12.98
N THR A 281 -4.52 23.80 13.03
CA THR A 281 -5.31 22.61 13.39
C THR A 281 -5.20 21.52 12.33
N GLU A 282 -5.21 21.89 11.05
CA GLU A 282 -5.06 20.96 9.93
C GLU A 282 -3.69 20.29 9.93
N LEU A 283 -2.62 21.04 10.19
CA LEU A 283 -1.26 20.48 10.33
C LEU A 283 -1.15 19.58 11.57
N ALA A 284 -1.69 20.01 12.73
CA ALA A 284 -1.71 19.21 13.94
C ALA A 284 -2.45 17.87 13.73
N SER A 285 -3.56 17.90 13.01
CA SER A 285 -4.36 16.72 12.68
C SER A 285 -3.58 15.72 11.82
N LEU A 286 -2.84 16.20 10.82
CA LEU A 286 -1.98 15.35 9.98
C LEU A 286 -0.90 14.66 10.83
N LEU A 287 -0.25 15.41 11.70
CA LEU A 287 0.81 14.92 12.59
C LEU A 287 0.27 14.13 13.80
N ARG A 288 -1.07 13.98 13.92
CA ARG A 288 -1.75 13.34 15.05
C ARG A 288 -1.39 13.94 16.41
N LEU A 289 -1.08 15.20 16.42
CA LEU A 289 -0.88 15.98 17.64
C LEU A 289 -2.20 16.58 18.09
N LYS A 290 -2.44 16.64 19.41
CA LYS A 290 -3.63 17.31 19.92
C LYS A 290 -3.67 18.79 19.58
N GLN A 291 -2.52 19.44 19.67
CA GLN A 291 -2.29 20.84 19.30
C GLN A 291 -0.80 21.03 18.98
N LEU A 292 -0.49 21.94 18.06
CA LEU A 292 0.87 22.44 17.89
C LEU A 292 1.22 23.38 19.07
N PRO A 293 2.51 23.47 19.46
CA PRO A 293 2.95 24.38 20.52
C PRO A 293 2.45 25.80 20.29
N ALA A 294 1.98 26.48 21.37
CA ALA A 294 1.47 27.84 21.26
C ALA A 294 2.57 28.85 20.89
N ASP A 295 3.81 28.58 21.30
CA ASP A 295 5.06 29.32 21.07
C ASP A 295 5.81 28.83 19.80
N LEU A 296 5.07 28.22 18.84
CA LEU A 296 5.63 27.87 17.54
C LEU A 296 6.12 29.14 16.83
N SER A 297 7.42 29.16 16.51
CA SER A 297 8.01 30.25 15.71
C SER A 297 7.40 30.30 14.31
N LEU A 298 7.57 31.44 13.63
CA LEU A 298 7.24 31.55 12.22
C LEU A 298 7.94 30.42 11.44
N LEU A 299 7.16 29.64 10.70
CA LEU A 299 7.71 28.55 9.89
C LEU A 299 8.62 29.12 8.80
N THR A 300 9.78 28.50 8.64
CA THR A 300 10.74 28.90 7.61
C THR A 300 10.26 28.45 6.24
N ILE A 301 10.31 29.34 5.26
CA ILE A 301 10.06 29.00 3.87
C ILE A 301 11.43 28.78 3.21
N PRO A 302 11.69 27.59 2.63
CA PRO A 302 12.95 27.34 1.95
C PRO A 302 13.15 28.25 0.74
N ASP A 303 14.40 28.44 0.32
CA ASP A 303 14.73 29.16 -0.90
C ASP A 303 14.16 28.42 -2.13
N ILE A 304 13.72 29.19 -3.11
CA ILE A 304 13.16 28.65 -4.35
C ILE A 304 14.25 27.85 -5.06
N PRO A 305 14.03 26.54 -5.33
CA PRO A 305 15.04 25.72 -5.99
C PRO A 305 15.31 26.27 -7.41
N PRO A 306 16.53 26.09 -7.94
CA PRO A 306 16.85 26.48 -9.31
C PRO A 306 15.89 25.82 -10.31
N SER A 307 15.73 26.44 -11.46
CA SER A 307 14.86 25.85 -12.50
C SER A 307 15.48 24.55 -13.02
N VAL A 308 14.84 23.43 -12.71
CA VAL A 308 15.16 22.16 -13.35
C VAL A 308 14.35 22.11 -14.65
N SER A 309 15.03 22.03 -15.79
CA SER A 309 14.37 21.91 -17.09
C SER A 309 14.16 20.44 -17.39
N TYR A 310 13.01 19.92 -16.94
CA TYR A 310 12.51 18.62 -17.40
C TYR A 310 11.88 18.79 -18.80
N THR A 311 12.16 17.85 -19.69
CA THR A 311 11.36 17.71 -20.91
C THR A 311 10.06 16.98 -20.57
N THR A 312 8.99 17.27 -21.31
CA THR A 312 7.69 16.59 -21.12
C THR A 312 7.84 15.07 -21.26
N GLU A 313 8.67 14.60 -22.18
CA GLU A 313 8.93 13.19 -22.42
C GLU A 313 9.61 12.50 -21.22
N GLU A 314 10.55 13.18 -20.57
CA GLU A 314 11.20 12.67 -19.35
C GLU A 314 10.22 12.54 -18.18
N VAL A 315 9.38 13.56 -17.98
CA VAL A 315 8.35 13.53 -16.93
C VAL A 315 7.35 12.41 -17.17
N VAL A 316 6.87 12.25 -18.41
CA VAL A 316 5.94 11.16 -18.78
C VAL A 316 6.58 9.79 -18.53
N ARG A 317 7.82 9.59 -18.95
CA ARG A 317 8.54 8.32 -18.74
C ARG A 317 8.69 8.00 -17.26
N LEU A 318 9.09 8.99 -16.45
CA LEU A 318 9.25 8.82 -15.00
C LEU A 318 7.90 8.57 -14.31
N ALA A 319 6.86 9.32 -14.69
CA ALA A 319 5.51 9.14 -14.16
C ALA A 319 4.97 7.73 -14.43
N LEU A 320 5.13 7.21 -15.65
CA LEU A 320 4.72 5.85 -15.99
C LEU A 320 5.48 4.78 -15.19
N SER A 321 6.81 4.95 -15.03
CA SER A 321 7.59 3.98 -14.26
C SER A 321 7.22 3.91 -12.78
N ASN A 322 6.79 5.05 -12.20
CA ASN A 322 6.52 5.25 -10.79
C ASN A 322 5.03 5.29 -10.43
N SER A 323 4.13 5.15 -11.42
CA SER A 323 2.69 5.15 -11.20
C SER A 323 2.18 3.80 -10.69
N PRO A 324 1.55 3.74 -9.51
CA PRO A 324 0.90 2.53 -9.02
C PRO A 324 -0.22 2.06 -9.96
N ALA A 325 -1.02 2.99 -10.47
CA ALA A 325 -2.12 2.69 -11.39
C ALA A 325 -1.63 1.94 -12.63
N TYR A 326 -0.51 2.38 -13.23
CA TYR A 326 0.09 1.70 -14.38
C TYR A 326 0.67 0.32 -14.01
N GLN A 327 1.35 0.19 -12.85
CA GLN A 327 1.89 -1.10 -12.41
C GLN A 327 0.77 -2.10 -12.07
N HIS A 328 -0.32 -1.66 -11.46
CA HIS A 328 -1.50 -2.49 -11.22
C HIS A 328 -2.14 -2.94 -12.54
N GLN A 329 -2.28 -2.03 -13.51
CA GLN A 329 -2.85 -2.38 -14.81
C GLN A 329 -1.97 -3.38 -15.58
N LEU A 330 -0.64 -3.28 -15.47
CA LEU A 330 0.28 -4.28 -16.03
C LEU A 330 0.13 -5.64 -15.34
N ALA A 331 -0.11 -5.68 -14.03
CA ALA A 331 -0.37 -6.94 -13.31
C ALA A 331 -1.68 -7.58 -13.78
N GLU A 332 -2.76 -6.81 -13.93
CA GLU A 332 -4.05 -7.28 -14.46
C GLU A 332 -3.94 -7.78 -15.90
N LEU A 333 -3.20 -7.08 -16.75
CA LEU A 333 -2.94 -7.50 -18.12
C LEU A 333 -2.15 -8.82 -18.17
N THR A 334 -1.16 -8.97 -17.27
CA THR A 334 -0.37 -10.20 -17.16
C THR A 334 -1.24 -11.37 -16.72
N GLU A 335 -2.16 -11.15 -15.76
CA GLU A 335 -3.14 -12.16 -15.33
C GLU A 335 -4.13 -12.51 -16.46
N ALA A 336 -4.65 -11.50 -17.17
CA ALA A 336 -5.55 -11.73 -18.31
C ALA A 336 -4.89 -12.60 -19.39
N ARG A 337 -3.66 -12.29 -19.78
CA ARG A 337 -2.86 -13.10 -20.73
C ARG A 337 -2.59 -14.50 -20.22
N HIS A 338 -2.37 -14.67 -18.91
CA HIS A 338 -2.26 -15.98 -18.28
C HIS A 338 -3.55 -16.79 -18.46
N GLN A 339 -4.70 -16.21 -18.13
CA GLN A 339 -6.01 -16.89 -18.25
C GLN A 339 -6.39 -17.21 -19.69
N GLU A 340 -6.06 -16.34 -20.63
CA GLU A 340 -6.25 -16.60 -22.06
C GLU A 340 -5.38 -17.76 -22.54
N TYR A 341 -4.08 -17.76 -22.18
CA TYR A 341 -3.18 -18.85 -22.49
C TYR A 341 -3.66 -20.17 -21.89
N LYS A 342 -4.14 -20.17 -20.64
CA LYS A 342 -4.72 -21.32 -19.98
C LYS A 342 -5.95 -21.83 -20.73
N ALA A 343 -6.92 -20.96 -20.99
CA ALA A 343 -8.15 -21.30 -21.70
C ALA A 343 -7.89 -21.85 -23.12
N ARG A 344 -6.87 -21.30 -23.81
CA ARG A 344 -6.43 -21.81 -25.12
C ARG A 344 -5.88 -23.23 -25.02
N LYS A 345 -5.06 -23.53 -24.01
CA LYS A 345 -4.47 -24.85 -23.81
C LYS A 345 -5.48 -25.89 -23.35
N GLU A 346 -6.44 -25.50 -22.53
CA GLU A 346 -7.49 -26.39 -22.02
C GLU A 346 -8.59 -26.76 -23.07
N ARG A 347 -8.61 -26.11 -24.24
CA ARG A 347 -9.53 -26.47 -25.35
C ARG A 347 -9.19 -27.78 -26.03
N GLY A 348 -7.93 -28.19 -25.97
CA GLY A 348 -7.42 -29.34 -26.68
C GLY A 348 -7.42 -30.63 -25.87
N MET A 349 -6.82 -31.65 -26.47
CA MET A 349 -6.48 -32.88 -25.79
C MET A 349 -5.46 -32.59 -24.67
N ASN A 350 -5.73 -33.13 -23.49
CA ASN A 350 -4.75 -33.14 -22.39
C ASN A 350 -4.12 -34.52 -22.29
N VAL A 351 -2.80 -34.58 -22.21
CA VAL A 351 -2.04 -35.82 -22.06
C VAL A 351 -1.27 -35.75 -20.74
N GLY A 352 -1.67 -36.58 -19.78
CA GLY A 352 -0.99 -36.76 -18.51
C GLY A 352 -0.05 -37.95 -18.54
N ILE A 353 1.10 -37.80 -17.92
CA ILE A 353 2.01 -38.92 -17.61
C ILE A 353 2.17 -38.99 -16.10
N ASP A 354 1.95 -40.20 -15.57
CA ASP A 354 2.23 -40.53 -14.18
C ASP A 354 3.14 -41.76 -14.14
N VAL A 355 4.28 -41.61 -13.46
CA VAL A 355 5.25 -42.72 -13.24
C VAL A 355 5.45 -42.85 -11.74
N ASN A 356 5.24 -44.08 -11.26
CA ASN A 356 5.41 -44.44 -9.87
C ASN A 356 6.32 -45.65 -9.76
N LEU A 357 7.36 -45.55 -8.97
CA LEU A 357 8.28 -46.62 -8.61
C LEU A 357 8.26 -46.77 -7.09
N GLY A 358 8.13 -48.00 -6.61
CA GLY A 358 8.05 -48.18 -5.17
C GLY A 358 8.34 -49.62 -4.74
N MET A 359 8.38 -49.77 -3.45
CA MET A 359 8.47 -51.07 -2.78
C MET A 359 7.22 -51.27 -1.94
N GLN A 360 6.64 -52.46 -1.99
CA GLN A 360 5.41 -52.77 -1.25
C GLN A 360 5.41 -54.19 -0.73
N GLN A 361 4.89 -54.38 0.48
CA GLN A 361 4.62 -55.69 1.05
C GLN A 361 3.29 -55.66 1.78
N VAL A 362 2.54 -56.76 1.62
CA VAL A 362 1.29 -57.01 2.32
C VAL A 362 1.53 -58.09 3.34
N SER A 363 1.09 -57.92 4.58
CA SER A 363 1.25 -58.88 5.67
C SER A 363 0.15 -58.76 6.72
N ASN A 364 -0.03 -59.83 7.49
CA ASN A 364 -1.00 -59.85 8.58
C ASN A 364 -0.44 -59.25 9.90
N THR A 365 0.84 -58.98 9.94
CA THR A 365 1.49 -58.28 11.06
C THR A 365 2.25 -57.05 10.65
N PHE A 366 2.26 -56.03 11.45
CA PHE A 366 2.91 -54.75 11.14
C PHE A 366 4.41 -54.92 10.86
N GLY A 367 5.14 -55.65 11.68
CA GLY A 367 6.56 -55.83 11.50
C GLY A 367 6.97 -56.62 10.25
N SER A 368 6.12 -57.59 9.82
CA SER A 368 6.36 -58.38 8.58
C SER A 368 6.04 -57.61 7.33
N ALA A 369 5.17 -56.60 7.41
CA ALA A 369 4.86 -55.74 6.27
C ALA A 369 6.06 -54.88 5.83
N PHE A 370 7.11 -54.72 6.66
CA PHE A 370 8.35 -54.02 6.29
C PHE A 370 9.49 -54.95 5.87
N LYS A 371 9.24 -56.28 5.85
CA LYS A 371 10.23 -57.29 5.42
C LYS A 371 9.88 -57.78 4.03
N ASN A 372 10.88 -58.24 3.28
CA ASN A 372 10.72 -58.85 1.96
C ASN A 372 9.91 -57.99 0.97
N GLN A 373 10.25 -56.73 0.92
CA GLN A 373 9.60 -55.74 0.04
C GLN A 373 9.73 -56.12 -1.42
N GLN A 374 8.64 -56.07 -2.16
CA GLN A 374 8.60 -56.34 -3.60
C GLN A 374 8.65 -54.99 -4.34
N LEU A 375 9.55 -54.90 -5.34
CA LEU A 375 9.64 -53.73 -6.21
C LEU A 375 8.43 -53.78 -7.19
N TYR A 376 7.77 -52.63 -7.34
CA TYR A 376 6.80 -52.42 -8.38
C TYR A 376 7.08 -51.13 -9.16
N ALA A 377 6.73 -51.11 -10.43
CA ALA A 377 6.75 -49.96 -11.30
C ALA A 377 5.37 -49.81 -11.95
N LEU A 378 4.83 -48.63 -11.88
CA LEU A 378 3.57 -48.28 -12.51
C LEU A 378 3.78 -47.03 -13.37
N GLY A 379 3.56 -47.17 -14.68
CA GLY A 379 3.53 -46.04 -15.61
C GLY A 379 2.16 -45.94 -16.24
N SER A 380 1.57 -44.77 -16.26
CA SER A 380 0.33 -44.48 -16.96
C SER A 380 0.45 -43.28 -17.86
N VAL A 381 -0.17 -43.34 -19.01
CA VAL A 381 -0.37 -42.21 -19.92
C VAL A 381 -1.88 -42.01 -20.04
N GLN A 382 -2.34 -40.89 -19.59
CA GLN A 382 -3.77 -40.55 -19.61
C GLN A 382 -4.04 -39.59 -20.75
N PHE A 383 -4.94 -39.96 -21.65
CA PHE A 383 -5.48 -39.07 -22.68
C PHE A 383 -6.87 -38.61 -22.26
N SER A 384 -7.04 -37.31 -22.16
CA SER A 384 -8.34 -36.68 -21.87
C SER A 384 -8.76 -35.82 -23.05
N ILE A 385 -9.78 -36.26 -23.76
CA ILE A 385 -10.29 -35.60 -24.96
C ILE A 385 -11.76 -35.26 -24.70
N PRO A 386 -12.12 -33.95 -24.66
CA PRO A 386 -13.53 -33.58 -24.54
C PRO A 386 -14.27 -33.89 -25.83
N LEU A 387 -15.12 -34.92 -25.81
CA LEU A 387 -15.91 -35.35 -27.00
C LEU A 387 -17.14 -34.44 -27.19
N MET A 388 -17.77 -34.00 -26.10
CA MET A 388 -18.94 -33.13 -26.15
C MET A 388 -18.92 -32.20 -24.93
N ASP A 389 -18.73 -30.92 -25.18
CA ASP A 389 -18.77 -29.87 -24.14
C ASP A 389 -19.74 -28.72 -24.48
N HIS A 390 -20.57 -28.92 -25.49
CA HIS A 390 -21.54 -27.95 -26.01
C HIS A 390 -20.91 -26.57 -26.33
N GLY A 391 -19.62 -26.55 -26.65
CA GLY A 391 -18.86 -25.32 -26.95
C GLY A 391 -18.37 -24.57 -25.74
N ALA A 392 -18.45 -25.14 -24.52
CA ALA A 392 -18.04 -24.46 -23.28
C ALA A 392 -16.55 -24.04 -23.28
N ALA A 393 -15.64 -24.89 -23.77
CA ALA A 393 -14.23 -24.57 -23.88
C ALA A 393 -13.97 -23.43 -24.87
N ARG A 394 -14.71 -23.40 -26.00
CA ARG A 394 -14.65 -22.27 -26.94
C ARG A 394 -15.11 -20.97 -26.29
N LYS A 395 -16.23 -20.99 -25.58
CA LYS A 395 -16.78 -19.80 -24.92
C LYS A 395 -15.91 -19.33 -23.75
N ARG A 396 -15.25 -20.23 -23.02
CA ARG A 396 -14.22 -19.86 -22.02
C ARG A 396 -13.04 -19.13 -22.67
N HIS A 397 -12.57 -19.59 -23.81
CA HIS A 397 -11.49 -18.92 -24.54
C HIS A 397 -11.94 -17.56 -25.06
N GLU A 398 -13.12 -17.47 -25.73
CA GLU A 398 -13.67 -16.19 -26.21
C GLU A 398 -13.82 -15.17 -25.06
N LYS A 399 -14.30 -15.62 -23.88
CA LYS A 399 -14.35 -14.77 -22.67
C LYS A 399 -12.96 -14.31 -22.25
N ALA A 400 -11.95 -15.18 -22.23
CA ALA A 400 -10.61 -14.85 -21.81
C ALA A 400 -9.94 -13.89 -22.81
N THR A 401 -10.11 -14.08 -24.12
CA THR A 401 -9.62 -13.16 -25.15
C THR A 401 -10.25 -11.78 -24.99
N ALA A 402 -11.58 -11.71 -24.87
CA ALA A 402 -12.28 -10.44 -24.67
C ALA A 402 -11.83 -9.72 -23.37
N TRP A 403 -11.47 -10.49 -22.34
CA TRP A 403 -10.89 -9.90 -21.11
C TRP A 403 -9.47 -9.36 -21.35
N THR A 404 -8.62 -10.09 -22.09
CA THR A 404 -7.28 -9.62 -22.48
C THR A 404 -7.37 -8.32 -23.30
N ASP A 405 -8.24 -8.31 -24.33
CA ASP A 405 -8.46 -7.12 -25.18
C ASP A 405 -8.91 -5.91 -24.34
N ARG A 406 -9.83 -6.14 -23.40
CA ARG A 406 -10.27 -5.11 -22.45
C ARG A 406 -9.11 -4.57 -21.60
N GLN A 407 -8.25 -5.46 -21.07
CA GLN A 407 -7.13 -5.02 -20.25
C GLN A 407 -6.04 -4.32 -21.07
N GLU A 408 -5.86 -4.68 -22.34
CA GLU A 408 -4.96 -3.96 -23.24
C GLU A 408 -5.44 -2.53 -23.49
N LEU A 409 -6.73 -2.35 -23.80
CA LEU A 409 -7.34 -1.03 -23.94
C LEU A 409 -7.25 -0.22 -22.64
N ALA A 410 -7.51 -0.83 -21.48
CA ALA A 410 -7.39 -0.18 -20.19
C ALA A 410 -5.94 0.26 -19.91
N SER A 411 -4.95 -0.55 -20.30
CA SER A 411 -3.53 -0.20 -20.14
C SER A 411 -3.15 1.00 -21.00
N GLN A 412 -3.62 1.06 -22.24
CA GLN A 412 -3.39 2.19 -23.15
C GLN A 412 -4.06 3.47 -22.63
N GLU A 413 -5.27 3.34 -22.06
CA GLU A 413 -5.99 4.50 -21.51
C GLU A 413 -5.30 5.03 -20.24
N VAL A 414 -4.82 4.17 -19.33
CA VAL A 414 -4.05 4.59 -18.17
C VAL A 414 -2.75 5.28 -18.60
N GLU A 415 -2.06 4.76 -19.59
CA GLU A 415 -0.85 5.37 -20.16
C GLU A 415 -1.13 6.77 -20.74
N ARG A 416 -2.22 6.93 -21.51
CA ARG A 416 -2.65 8.21 -22.09
C ARG A 416 -2.99 9.23 -21.02
N LEU A 417 -3.79 8.83 -20.01
CA LEU A 417 -4.20 9.73 -18.92
C LEU A 417 -3.00 10.19 -18.08
N LEU A 418 -2.07 9.28 -17.77
CA LEU A 418 -0.85 9.62 -17.03
C LEU A 418 0.07 10.56 -17.86
N ALA A 419 0.16 10.37 -19.17
CA ALA A 419 0.94 11.26 -20.01
C ALA A 419 0.33 12.68 -20.05
N GLU A 420 -1.00 12.77 -20.11
CA GLU A 420 -1.70 14.06 -20.05
C GLU A 420 -1.52 14.74 -18.69
N ASP A 421 -1.70 13.99 -17.59
CA ASP A 421 -1.53 14.51 -16.23
C ASP A 421 -0.09 14.99 -15.98
N ALA A 422 0.90 14.24 -16.42
CA ALA A 422 2.31 14.59 -16.34
C ALA A 422 2.62 15.90 -17.10
N ALA A 423 2.09 16.06 -18.32
CA ALA A 423 2.25 17.26 -19.11
C ALA A 423 1.60 18.49 -18.46
N VAL A 424 0.37 18.33 -17.96
CA VAL A 424 -0.37 19.39 -17.26
C VAL A 424 0.34 19.79 -15.96
N THR A 425 0.82 18.83 -15.19
CA THR A 425 1.53 19.08 -13.93
C THR A 425 2.82 19.85 -14.16
N LEU A 426 3.61 19.48 -15.19
CA LEU A 426 4.82 20.22 -15.56
C LEU A 426 4.50 21.66 -15.98
N GLN A 427 3.47 21.85 -16.80
CA GLN A 427 3.02 23.18 -17.25
C GLN A 427 2.53 24.02 -16.05
N LYS A 428 1.82 23.41 -15.11
CA LYS A 428 1.36 24.08 -13.88
C LYS A 428 2.53 24.58 -13.03
N LEU A 429 3.57 23.75 -12.84
CA LEU A 429 4.78 24.16 -12.13
C LEU A 429 5.49 25.33 -12.83
N GLN A 430 5.62 25.30 -14.14
CA GLN A 430 6.23 26.40 -14.90
C GLN A 430 5.41 27.69 -14.78
N SER A 431 4.08 27.59 -14.90
CA SER A 431 3.17 28.71 -14.74
C SER A 431 3.21 29.29 -13.33
N SER A 432 3.19 28.46 -12.29
CA SER A 432 3.26 28.91 -10.89
C SER A 432 4.60 29.61 -10.59
N ARG A 433 5.72 29.13 -11.15
CA ARG A 433 7.02 29.78 -11.05
C ARG A 433 7.01 31.18 -11.70
N ASN A 434 6.47 31.29 -12.92
CA ASN A 434 6.36 32.59 -13.61
C ASN A 434 5.49 33.57 -12.82
N ARG A 435 4.37 33.09 -12.27
CA ARG A 435 3.48 33.88 -11.43
C ARG A 435 4.19 34.34 -10.15
N LEU A 436 4.94 33.44 -9.49
CA LEU A 436 5.73 33.79 -8.31
C LEU A 436 6.75 34.89 -8.61
N THR A 437 7.49 34.77 -9.71
CA THR A 437 8.47 35.81 -10.12
C THR A 437 7.79 37.15 -10.42
N SER A 438 6.62 37.13 -11.08
CA SER A 438 5.84 38.35 -11.36
C SER A 438 5.30 38.98 -10.08
N THR A 439 4.73 38.22 -9.16
CA THR A 439 4.20 38.73 -7.89
C THR A 439 5.31 39.22 -6.97
N GLN A 440 6.50 38.60 -6.97
CA GLN A 440 7.68 39.06 -6.26
C GLN A 440 8.11 40.45 -6.74
N LYS A 441 8.10 40.70 -8.04
CA LYS A 441 8.39 42.06 -8.56
C LYS A 441 7.29 43.04 -8.21
N THR A 442 6.03 42.64 -8.23
CA THR A 442 4.88 43.48 -7.92
C THR A 442 4.92 43.92 -6.45
N ILE A 443 5.23 43.00 -5.52
CA ILE A 443 5.32 43.36 -4.09
C ILE A 443 6.48 44.32 -3.85
N GLN A 444 7.63 44.14 -4.48
CA GLN A 444 8.78 45.05 -4.32
C GLN A 444 8.39 46.50 -4.74
N LEU A 445 7.76 46.67 -5.90
CA LEU A 445 7.30 47.98 -6.37
C LEU A 445 6.19 48.55 -5.49
N ALA A 446 5.29 47.71 -4.99
CA ALA A 446 4.24 48.17 -4.08
C ALA A 446 4.80 48.60 -2.72
N GLU A 447 5.81 47.91 -2.21
CA GLU A 447 6.52 48.25 -0.97
C GLU A 447 7.30 49.59 -1.10
N GLU A 448 8.02 49.78 -2.21
CA GLU A 448 8.70 51.05 -2.52
C GLU A 448 7.69 52.20 -2.56
N THR A 449 6.58 52.04 -3.29
CA THR A 449 5.50 53.03 -3.39
C THR A 449 4.86 53.32 -2.04
N TYR A 450 4.59 52.31 -1.24
CA TYR A 450 4.03 52.46 0.11
C TYR A 450 4.98 53.26 1.02
N ASN A 451 6.28 52.90 1.02
CA ASN A 451 7.30 53.59 1.86
C ASN A 451 7.45 55.06 1.45
N GLU A 452 7.51 55.40 0.15
CA GLU A 452 7.55 56.78 -0.32
C GLU A 452 6.29 57.56 0.07
N THR A 453 5.11 56.92 -0.11
CA THR A 453 3.84 57.57 0.24
C THR A 453 3.71 57.79 1.75
N ALA A 454 4.22 56.86 2.56
CA ALA A 454 4.27 57.01 4.04
C ALA A 454 5.11 58.21 4.46
N VAL A 455 6.30 58.40 3.86
CA VAL A 455 7.16 59.57 4.10
C VAL A 455 6.48 60.86 3.66
N ASN A 456 5.87 60.88 2.49
CA ASN A 456 5.15 62.04 1.97
C ASN A 456 3.94 62.40 2.85
N TYR A 457 3.21 61.43 3.35
CA TYR A 457 2.10 61.65 4.27
C TYR A 457 2.59 62.24 5.61
N ALA A 458 3.67 61.69 6.16
CA ALA A 458 4.27 62.20 7.38
C ALA A 458 4.72 63.68 7.26
N ASN A 459 5.20 64.07 6.06
CA ASN A 459 5.63 65.42 5.74
C ASN A 459 4.46 66.37 5.29
N GLY A 460 3.23 65.83 5.23
CA GLY A 460 2.05 66.61 4.78
C GLY A 460 2.02 66.88 3.28
N LEU A 461 2.76 66.15 2.48
CA LEU A 461 2.85 66.27 1.02
C LEU A 461 1.79 65.43 0.24
N CYS A 462 1.07 64.54 0.90
CA CYS A 462 -0.06 63.83 0.33
C CYS A 462 -1.20 63.70 1.35
N ASP A 463 -2.41 63.43 0.87
CA ASP A 463 -3.60 63.22 1.69
C ASP A 463 -3.70 61.76 2.21
N ILE A 464 -4.56 61.55 3.18
CA ILE A 464 -4.80 60.24 3.79
C ILE A 464 -5.32 59.21 2.80
N ASN A 465 -6.12 59.62 1.81
CA ASN A 465 -6.69 58.68 0.82
C ASN A 465 -5.59 58.09 -0.07
N THR A 466 -4.62 58.93 -0.47
CA THR A 466 -3.46 58.48 -1.25
C THR A 466 -2.61 57.51 -0.46
N PHE A 467 -2.37 57.75 0.84
CA PHE A 467 -1.66 56.84 1.71
C PHE A 467 -2.41 55.49 1.89
N THR A 468 -3.70 55.54 2.19
CA THR A 468 -4.56 54.35 2.34
C THR A 468 -4.58 53.51 1.09
N LEU A 469 -4.64 54.13 -0.09
CA LEU A 469 -4.60 53.44 -1.35
C LEU A 469 -3.26 52.69 -1.57
N ALA A 470 -2.14 53.36 -1.21
CA ALA A 470 -0.83 52.73 -1.28
C ALA A 470 -0.70 51.54 -0.32
N GLU A 471 -1.18 51.66 0.91
CA GLU A 471 -1.24 50.61 1.93
C GLU A 471 -2.08 49.40 1.44
N SER A 472 -3.29 49.65 0.96
CA SER A 472 -4.17 48.60 0.42
C SER A 472 -3.54 47.88 -0.77
N ARG A 473 -2.87 48.59 -1.67
CA ARG A 473 -2.13 48.00 -2.81
C ARG A 473 -0.99 47.12 -2.34
N TRP A 474 -0.20 47.58 -1.36
CA TRP A 474 0.88 46.82 -0.77
C TRP A 474 0.35 45.54 -0.10
N ALA A 475 -0.67 45.64 0.76
CA ALA A 475 -1.29 44.51 1.44
C ALA A 475 -1.86 43.46 0.46
N THR A 476 -2.48 43.94 -0.64
CA THR A 476 -2.99 43.05 -1.71
C THR A 476 -1.82 42.39 -2.45
N ALA A 477 -0.77 43.13 -2.80
CA ALA A 477 0.42 42.58 -3.46
C ALA A 477 1.11 41.53 -2.58
N TYR A 478 1.22 41.80 -1.27
CA TYR A 478 1.80 40.84 -0.31
C TYR A 478 1.00 39.52 -0.20
N THR A 479 -0.32 39.63 -0.05
CA THR A 479 -1.18 38.43 0.00
C THR A 479 -1.16 37.64 -1.30
N ASN A 480 -1.11 38.30 -2.47
CA ASN A 480 -0.98 37.66 -3.77
C ASN A 480 0.40 36.97 -3.95
N TYR A 481 1.48 37.58 -3.42
CA TYR A 481 2.80 36.96 -3.40
C TYR A 481 2.82 35.69 -2.56
N LEU A 482 2.26 35.71 -1.33
CA LEU A 482 2.19 34.56 -0.45
C LEU A 482 1.34 33.43 -1.07
N ALA A 483 0.23 33.76 -1.73
CA ALA A 483 -0.61 32.78 -2.44
C ALA A 483 0.14 32.15 -3.63
N ALA A 484 0.90 32.96 -4.38
CA ALA A 484 1.72 32.44 -5.48
C ALA A 484 2.87 31.55 -4.97
N LEU A 485 3.44 31.87 -3.82
CA LEU A 485 4.49 31.11 -3.16
C LEU A 485 3.96 29.74 -2.67
N GLU A 486 2.79 29.73 -2.03
CA GLU A 486 2.08 28.49 -1.63
C GLU A 486 1.79 27.62 -2.86
N GLU A 487 1.20 28.18 -3.94
CA GLU A 487 0.90 27.48 -5.18
C GLU A 487 2.13 26.88 -5.86
N PHE A 488 3.25 27.61 -5.86
CA PHE A 488 4.52 27.12 -6.40
C PHE A 488 5.01 25.88 -5.66
N TRP A 489 5.06 25.92 -4.31
CA TRP A 489 5.53 24.80 -3.53
C TRP A 489 4.62 23.60 -3.60
N VAL A 490 3.30 23.78 -3.58
CA VAL A 490 2.32 22.71 -3.80
C VAL A 490 2.53 22.05 -5.15
N SER A 491 2.69 22.86 -6.22
CA SER A 491 2.94 22.33 -7.56
C SER A 491 4.30 21.61 -7.67
N HIS A 492 5.31 22.08 -6.94
CA HIS A 492 6.62 21.45 -6.90
C HIS A 492 6.57 20.06 -6.25
N TYR A 493 5.96 19.94 -5.07
CA TYR A 493 5.81 18.64 -4.40
C TYR A 493 4.89 17.70 -5.15
N HIS A 494 3.85 18.21 -5.80
CA HIS A 494 2.99 17.40 -6.67
C HIS A 494 3.77 16.78 -7.83
N LEU A 495 4.63 17.55 -8.51
CA LEU A 495 5.51 16.99 -9.54
C LEU A 495 6.48 15.95 -8.95
N GLN A 496 7.08 16.21 -7.79
CA GLN A 496 7.97 15.24 -7.11
C GLN A 496 7.25 13.92 -6.81
N THR A 497 6.01 13.99 -6.33
CA THR A 497 5.17 12.80 -6.09
C THR A 497 4.98 11.98 -7.36
N LEU A 498 4.75 12.65 -8.49
CA LEU A 498 4.51 12.01 -9.78
C LEU A 498 5.75 11.33 -10.36
N ILE A 499 6.93 11.99 -10.30
CA ILE A 499 8.15 11.52 -10.97
C ILE A 499 9.14 10.77 -10.08
N ASN A 500 8.89 10.71 -8.76
CA ASN A 500 9.80 10.12 -7.78
C ASN A 500 11.22 10.74 -7.83
N TYR A 501 11.28 12.04 -7.84
CA TYR A 501 12.54 12.78 -7.77
C TYR A 501 12.86 13.07 -6.29
N GLU A 502 14.03 12.63 -5.84
CA GLU A 502 14.60 12.95 -4.53
C GLU A 502 15.29 14.33 -4.52
#